data_3f31bdd36dff165b69413ca5ac4bc46a
#
_entry.id   3f31bdd36dff165b69413ca5ac4bc46a
#
_cell.length_a   1.000
_cell.length_b   1.000
_cell.length_c   1.000
_cell.angle_alpha   90.00
_cell.angle_beta   90.00
_cell.angle_gamma   90.00
#
_symmetry.space_group_name_H-M   'P 1'
#
loop_
_entity.id
_entity.type
_entity.pdbx_description
1 polymer ?
#
loop_
_entity_poly.entity_id
_entity_poly.type
_entity_poly.pdbx_seq_one_letter_code
_entity_poly.pdbx_strand_id
1 'polypeptide(L)'
;MEMAVLHLSMLLRSKLVDRGGENLGRVEDVIVRLSDGAYPPVTGLKAHVAGRDLFVAAKMIAVLEPGRVQLAGDQLNFGRFERRRSEVLLRQDVLGHRLINVAGARLARASDIELAFNEGAWRVVGVDVSLRGPLRRRLPRQLGGRSAARTLLDWESVEPFVGHVPSSRLRMRFGKLSQLHPAQIADLVEAATHDEGEEIIRAVGADRELEADVFEELDLEHQVEFLHQRSDAEAANVLAKMGADDAADLLAELEQERREPVLSLLPKTQQRKVRTLLGFNPSTAGGLMNPDFLCLSERMAVKRALEEVKRSALEPEQLTVVFTHDSKKILSGALAIAALVCADPEARLADIVQRRPVSLHPDADLPEVARELTDFNLTALPVVDEEEHVIGVIAVDDVLELIFPEDWRRRFSAFSNE
;
A
#
# COMPACT_ATOMS: atom_id res chain seq x y z
N MET A 1 2.24 37.28 -11.59
CA MET A 1 1.12 37.48 -10.65
C MET A 1 1.42 36.58 -9.47
N GLU A 2 1.78 37.18 -8.31
CA GLU A 2 2.10 36.39 -7.11
C GLU A 2 0.81 35.68 -6.68
N MET A 3 0.84 34.34 -6.60
CA MET A 3 -0.29 33.58 -6.08
C MET A 3 -0.48 33.95 -4.60
N ALA A 4 -1.65 34.44 -4.24
CA ALA A 4 -1.98 34.64 -2.84
C ALA A 4 -2.06 33.29 -2.14
N VAL A 5 -1.14 33.04 -1.22
CA VAL A 5 -1.06 31.82 -0.42
C VAL A 5 -1.49 32.12 1.01
N LEU A 6 -2.41 31.33 1.54
CA LEU A 6 -2.91 31.42 2.90
C LEU A 6 -2.74 30.08 3.63
N HIS A 7 -2.48 30.15 4.92
CA HIS A 7 -2.45 28.99 5.78
C HIS A 7 -3.76 28.86 6.57
N LEU A 8 -4.26 27.63 6.71
CA LEU A 8 -5.48 27.35 7.46
C LEU A 8 -5.42 27.96 8.88
N SER A 9 -4.29 27.79 9.56
CA SER A 9 -4.09 28.33 10.92
C SER A 9 -4.28 29.85 11.02
N MET A 10 -4.08 30.60 9.92
CA MET A 10 -4.29 32.05 9.87
C MET A 10 -5.74 32.44 9.65
N LEU A 11 -6.54 31.53 9.07
CA LEU A 11 -7.97 31.72 8.82
C LEU A 11 -8.83 31.35 10.02
N LEU A 12 -8.39 30.33 10.76
CA LEU A 12 -9.11 29.89 11.95
C LEU A 12 -9.23 31.01 12.98
N ARG A 13 -10.45 31.22 13.49
CA ARG A 13 -10.84 32.30 14.40
C ARG A 13 -10.75 33.70 13.81
N SER A 14 -10.51 33.85 12.50
CA SER A 14 -10.62 35.14 11.82
C SER A 14 -12.02 35.74 12.00
N LYS A 15 -12.09 37.05 12.11
CA LYS A 15 -13.36 37.78 12.16
C LYS A 15 -14.11 37.62 10.85
N LEU A 16 -15.37 37.23 10.93
CA LEU A 16 -16.30 37.29 9.80
C LEU A 16 -17.01 38.62 9.84
N VAL A 17 -16.81 39.42 8.81
CA VAL A 17 -17.43 40.74 8.71
C VAL A 17 -18.32 40.84 7.48
N ASP A 18 -19.37 41.66 7.57
CA ASP A 18 -20.22 42.00 6.44
C ASP A 18 -19.51 42.93 5.43
N ARG A 19 -20.23 43.38 4.40
CA ARG A 19 -19.72 44.30 3.41
C ARG A 19 -19.35 45.69 4.05
N GLY A 20 -20.06 46.13 5.09
CA GLY A 20 -19.83 47.36 5.83
C GLY A 20 -18.65 47.28 6.83
N GLY A 21 -18.15 46.10 7.10
CA GLY A 21 -17.08 45.84 8.08
C GLY A 21 -17.59 45.55 9.49
N GLU A 22 -18.90 45.37 9.68
CA GLU A 22 -19.50 45.00 10.96
C GLU A 22 -19.15 43.51 11.28
N ASN A 23 -18.77 43.24 12.53
CA ASN A 23 -18.38 41.91 12.96
C ASN A 23 -19.60 41.05 13.21
N LEU A 24 -19.79 40.01 12.38
CA LEU A 24 -20.87 39.02 12.45
C LEU A 24 -20.54 37.83 13.34
N GLY A 25 -19.25 37.49 13.44
CA GLY A 25 -18.81 36.30 14.15
C GLY A 25 -17.37 35.88 13.81
N ARG A 26 -17.09 34.61 13.81
CA ARG A 26 -15.74 34.11 13.55
C ARG A 26 -15.76 32.82 12.69
N VAL A 27 -14.67 32.60 11.94
CA VAL A 27 -14.45 31.36 11.17
C VAL A 27 -14.04 30.26 12.12
N GLU A 28 -14.74 29.12 12.04
CA GLU A 28 -14.44 27.90 12.82
C GLU A 28 -13.70 26.85 12.01
N ASP A 29 -14.03 26.72 10.71
CA ASP A 29 -13.41 25.74 9.83
C ASP A 29 -13.53 26.13 8.35
N VAL A 30 -12.72 25.51 7.50
CA VAL A 30 -12.76 25.63 6.04
C VAL A 30 -13.25 24.32 5.47
N ILE A 31 -14.22 24.39 4.55
CA ILE A 31 -14.88 23.24 3.96
C ILE A 31 -14.40 23.06 2.53
N VAL A 32 -13.96 21.84 2.21
CA VAL A 32 -13.49 21.46 0.87
C VAL A 32 -14.24 20.23 0.38
N ARG A 33 -14.19 19.99 -0.94
CA ARG A 33 -14.71 18.75 -1.54
C ARG A 33 -13.55 17.97 -2.16
N LEU A 34 -13.28 16.78 -1.62
CA LEU A 34 -12.13 15.96 -2.03
C LEU A 34 -12.29 15.26 -3.40
N SER A 35 -13.50 15.21 -3.95
CA SER A 35 -13.79 14.47 -5.20
C SER A 35 -13.43 15.20 -6.49
N ASP A 36 -13.04 16.46 -6.43
CA ASP A 36 -12.96 17.33 -7.60
C ASP A 36 -11.48 17.68 -7.96
N GLY A 37 -10.78 16.73 -8.56
CA GLY A 37 -9.44 16.95 -9.11
C GLY A 37 -8.27 16.88 -8.11
N ALA A 38 -7.05 17.13 -8.58
CA ALA A 38 -5.81 17.03 -7.82
C ALA A 38 -5.77 18.01 -6.62
N TYR A 39 -6.34 19.20 -6.78
CA TYR A 39 -6.38 20.27 -5.76
C TYR A 39 -7.81 20.61 -5.40
N PRO A 40 -8.33 20.12 -4.25
CA PRO A 40 -9.73 20.27 -3.88
C PRO A 40 -10.12 21.73 -3.66
N PRO A 41 -11.24 22.19 -4.25
CA PRO A 41 -11.72 23.55 -4.08
C PRO A 41 -12.33 23.77 -2.70
N VAL A 42 -12.14 24.98 -2.17
CA VAL A 42 -12.87 25.47 -1.00
C VAL A 42 -14.32 25.73 -1.40
N THR A 43 -15.26 24.99 -0.82
CA THR A 43 -16.71 25.12 -1.09
C THR A 43 -17.37 26.13 -0.17
N GLY A 44 -16.78 26.39 1.00
CA GLY A 44 -17.29 27.36 1.96
C GLY A 44 -16.53 27.34 3.28
N LEU A 45 -17.07 28.06 4.23
CA LEU A 45 -16.59 28.13 5.60
C LEU A 45 -17.69 27.69 6.57
N LYS A 46 -17.28 27.07 7.67
CA LYS A 46 -18.09 26.93 8.87
C LYS A 46 -17.78 28.13 9.77
N ALA A 47 -18.78 28.92 10.07
CA ALA A 47 -18.65 30.14 10.86
C ALA A 47 -19.55 30.08 12.10
N HIS A 48 -19.06 30.59 13.23
CA HIS A 48 -19.81 30.74 14.46
C HIS A 48 -20.35 32.18 14.57
N VAL A 49 -21.68 32.32 14.47
CA VAL A 49 -22.40 33.60 14.44
C VAL A 49 -23.55 33.54 15.44
N ALA A 50 -23.64 34.49 16.36
CA ALA A 50 -24.71 34.59 17.33
C ALA A 50 -25.04 33.23 18.05
N GLY A 51 -24.00 32.49 18.46
CA GLY A 51 -24.15 31.24 19.18
C GLY A 51 -24.50 30.02 18.32
N ARG A 52 -24.48 30.14 17.00
CA ARG A 52 -24.82 29.08 16.05
C ARG A 52 -23.73 28.86 15.01
N ASP A 53 -23.58 27.63 14.57
CA ASP A 53 -22.69 27.28 13.46
C ASP A 53 -23.46 27.36 12.14
N LEU A 54 -22.98 28.19 11.23
CA LEU A 54 -23.58 28.48 9.93
C LEU A 54 -22.63 28.07 8.80
N PHE A 55 -23.22 27.73 7.65
CA PHE A 55 -22.49 27.54 6.40
C PHE A 55 -22.42 28.86 5.62
N VAL A 56 -21.20 29.29 5.28
CA VAL A 56 -20.92 30.43 4.42
C VAL A 56 -20.34 29.91 3.11
N ALA A 57 -21.10 29.99 2.00
CA ALA A 57 -20.62 29.51 0.71
C ALA A 57 -19.41 30.32 0.21
N ALA A 58 -18.45 29.69 -0.44
CA ALA A 58 -17.23 30.34 -0.96
C ALA A 58 -17.56 31.56 -1.87
N LYS A 59 -18.61 31.44 -2.70
CA LYS A 59 -19.09 32.53 -3.58
C LYS A 59 -19.57 33.78 -2.85
N MET A 60 -19.86 33.69 -1.57
CA MET A 60 -20.29 34.82 -0.74
C MET A 60 -19.11 35.53 -0.08
N ILE A 61 -17.89 35.05 -0.27
CA ILE A 61 -16.69 35.62 0.31
C ILE A 61 -16.07 36.61 -0.70
N ALA A 62 -15.99 37.89 -0.34
CA ALA A 62 -15.34 38.90 -1.17
C ALA A 62 -13.84 38.96 -0.91
N VAL A 63 -13.43 38.84 0.37
CA VAL A 63 -12.04 38.96 0.80
C VAL A 63 -11.75 37.84 1.80
N LEU A 64 -10.67 37.08 1.57
CA LEU A 64 -10.16 36.04 2.45
C LEU A 64 -8.72 36.43 2.80
N GLU A 65 -8.51 36.93 4.01
CA GLU A 65 -7.21 37.41 4.51
C GLU A 65 -6.94 36.89 5.94
N PRO A 66 -5.67 36.84 6.37
CA PRO A 66 -5.35 36.52 7.76
C PRO A 66 -6.07 37.44 8.74
N GLY A 67 -6.83 36.81 9.66
CA GLY A 67 -7.56 37.56 10.71
C GLY A 67 -8.88 38.21 10.27
N ARG A 68 -9.20 38.26 8.97
CA ARG A 68 -10.43 38.89 8.45
C ARG A 68 -10.99 38.15 7.23
N VAL A 69 -12.25 37.78 7.30
CA VAL A 69 -13.03 37.28 6.16
C VAL A 69 -14.20 38.21 5.92
N GLN A 70 -14.27 38.85 4.73
CA GLN A 70 -15.32 39.79 4.39
C GLN A 70 -16.31 39.17 3.41
N LEU A 71 -17.60 39.31 3.69
CA LEU A 71 -18.68 38.89 2.82
C LEU A 71 -18.91 39.90 1.68
N ALA A 72 -19.37 39.36 0.53
CA ALA A 72 -19.74 40.16 -0.64
C ALA A 72 -21.11 40.89 -0.47
N GLY A 73 -21.92 40.45 0.48
CA GLY A 73 -23.26 41.02 0.75
C GLY A 73 -23.61 40.93 2.23
N ASP A 74 -24.73 41.55 2.58
CA ASP A 74 -25.20 41.69 3.96
C ASP A 74 -26.13 40.52 4.40
N GLN A 75 -26.45 39.63 3.49
CA GLN A 75 -27.34 38.51 3.79
C GLN A 75 -26.55 37.22 4.07
N LEU A 76 -26.69 36.67 5.27
CA LEU A 76 -26.28 35.34 5.64
C LEU A 76 -27.45 34.36 5.48
N ASN A 77 -27.17 33.21 4.95
CA ASN A 77 -28.12 32.09 5.05
C ASN A 77 -28.05 31.54 6.49
N PHE A 78 -29.08 31.78 7.28
CA PHE A 78 -29.18 31.37 8.68
C PHE A 78 -29.53 29.86 8.85
N GLY A 79 -29.45 29.08 7.78
CA GLY A 79 -29.58 27.62 7.87
C GLY A 79 -28.47 27.05 8.75
N ARG A 80 -28.84 26.17 9.68
CA ARG A 80 -27.87 25.44 10.52
C ARG A 80 -26.86 24.73 9.62
N PHE A 81 -25.58 24.71 10.02
CA PHE A 81 -24.57 23.95 9.31
C PHE A 81 -24.95 22.46 9.32
N GLU A 82 -25.12 21.88 8.14
CA GLU A 82 -25.24 20.45 7.91
C GLU A 82 -24.19 20.03 6.89
N ARG A 83 -23.40 19.01 7.27
CA ARG A 83 -22.34 18.48 6.41
C ARG A 83 -22.97 17.75 5.20
N ARG A 84 -22.53 18.09 4.00
CA ARG A 84 -22.95 17.41 2.76
C ARG A 84 -22.05 16.23 2.44
N ARG A 85 -22.50 15.37 1.54
CA ARG A 85 -21.67 14.26 1.03
C ARG A 85 -20.41 14.84 0.37
N SER A 86 -19.27 14.17 0.59
CA SER A 86 -17.96 14.56 0.04
C SER A 86 -17.35 15.84 0.63
N GLU A 87 -17.97 16.49 1.60
CA GLU A 87 -17.40 17.65 2.28
C GLU A 87 -16.53 17.21 3.46
N VAL A 88 -15.32 17.75 3.50
CA VAL A 88 -14.33 17.58 4.56
C VAL A 88 -14.04 18.93 5.20
N LEU A 89 -13.99 18.95 6.52
CA LEU A 89 -13.65 20.11 7.33
C LEU A 89 -12.15 20.08 7.63
N LEU A 90 -11.39 20.98 7.05
CA LEU A 90 -9.92 20.92 7.10
C LEU A 90 -9.37 20.95 8.53
N ARG A 91 -9.97 21.74 9.43
CA ARG A 91 -9.54 21.77 10.83
C ARG A 91 -9.93 20.51 11.59
N GLN A 92 -11.16 20.06 11.43
CA GLN A 92 -11.72 18.97 12.21
C GLN A 92 -11.22 17.61 11.72
N ASP A 93 -11.10 17.42 10.41
CA ASP A 93 -10.92 16.11 9.80
C ASP A 93 -9.49 15.88 9.27
N VAL A 94 -8.69 16.93 9.05
CA VAL A 94 -7.34 16.82 8.46
C VAL A 94 -6.26 17.40 9.35
N LEU A 95 -6.46 18.62 9.87
CA LEU A 95 -5.44 19.30 10.67
C LEU A 95 -5.17 18.53 11.96
N GLY A 96 -3.91 18.17 12.19
CA GLY A 96 -3.48 17.39 13.35
C GLY A 96 -3.68 15.87 13.19
N HIS A 97 -4.35 15.42 12.14
CA HIS A 97 -4.49 14.00 11.81
C HIS A 97 -3.32 13.50 10.97
N ARG A 98 -3.15 12.18 10.93
CA ARG A 98 -2.18 11.52 10.05
C ARG A 98 -2.71 11.53 8.61
N LEU A 99 -1.80 11.41 7.68
CA LEU A 99 -2.06 11.31 6.25
C LEU A 99 -0.96 10.49 5.61
N ILE A 100 -1.24 9.94 4.45
CA ILE A 100 -0.27 9.19 3.67
C ILE A 100 0.42 10.18 2.72
N ASN A 101 1.75 10.28 2.81
CA ASN A 101 2.59 10.88 1.78
C ASN A 101 2.94 9.80 0.76
N VAL A 102 2.22 9.76 -0.35
CA VAL A 102 2.41 8.75 -1.39
C VAL A 102 3.78 8.86 -2.05
N ALA A 103 4.26 10.09 -2.33
CA ALA A 103 5.57 10.28 -2.95
C ALA A 103 6.74 9.78 -2.11
N GLY A 104 6.59 9.75 -0.78
CA GLY A 104 7.61 9.25 0.15
C GLY A 104 7.24 7.92 0.81
N ALA A 105 6.16 7.27 0.38
CA ALA A 105 5.63 6.02 0.94
C ALA A 105 5.64 6.00 2.48
N ARG A 106 5.13 7.05 3.14
CA ARG A 106 5.19 7.19 4.60
C ARG A 106 4.01 7.94 5.18
N LEU A 107 3.75 7.69 6.46
CA LEU A 107 2.77 8.46 7.22
C LEU A 107 3.37 9.80 7.68
N ALA A 108 2.56 10.85 7.58
CA ALA A 108 2.91 12.18 8.04
C ALA A 108 1.75 12.80 8.82
N ARG A 109 2.01 13.79 9.66
CA ARG A 109 0.96 14.49 10.40
C ARG A 109 0.75 15.89 9.85
N ALA A 110 -0.48 16.25 9.51
CA ALA A 110 -0.83 17.58 9.03
C ALA A 110 -0.68 18.63 10.16
N SER A 111 0.38 19.43 10.11
CA SER A 111 0.62 20.52 11.06
C SER A 111 -0.04 21.82 10.65
N ASP A 112 -0.22 22.06 9.34
CA ASP A 112 -0.99 23.15 8.76
C ASP A 112 -1.36 22.80 7.31
N ILE A 113 -2.31 23.57 6.74
CA ILE A 113 -2.79 23.35 5.37
C ILE A 113 -2.63 24.63 4.59
N GLU A 114 -2.08 24.54 3.38
CA GLU A 114 -1.86 25.65 2.48
C GLU A 114 -2.99 25.77 1.46
N LEU A 115 -3.54 26.97 1.35
CA LEU A 115 -4.58 27.35 0.40
C LEU A 115 -4.01 28.38 -0.58
N ALA A 116 -4.27 28.19 -1.87
CA ALA A 116 -3.93 29.18 -2.90
C ALA A 116 -5.16 29.58 -3.72
N PHE A 117 -5.17 30.83 -4.16
CA PHE A 117 -6.21 31.30 -5.07
C PHE A 117 -5.76 31.06 -6.52
N ASN A 118 -6.45 30.16 -7.19
CA ASN A 118 -6.17 29.80 -8.58
C ASN A 118 -7.47 29.59 -9.36
N GLU A 119 -7.50 30.02 -10.61
CA GLU A 119 -8.66 29.86 -11.52
C GLU A 119 -10.00 30.33 -10.93
N GLY A 120 -9.98 31.44 -10.19
CA GLY A 120 -11.18 32.03 -9.62
C GLY A 120 -11.72 31.34 -8.35
N ALA A 121 -10.98 30.38 -7.77
CA ALA A 121 -11.34 29.69 -6.55
C ALA A 121 -10.15 29.49 -5.62
N TRP A 122 -10.39 29.43 -4.31
CA TRP A 122 -9.44 28.95 -3.35
C TRP A 122 -9.37 27.43 -3.39
N ARG A 123 -8.15 26.89 -3.41
CA ARG A 123 -7.89 25.46 -3.45
C ARG A 123 -6.87 25.06 -2.40
N VAL A 124 -6.96 23.85 -1.89
CA VAL A 124 -5.90 23.27 -1.08
C VAL A 124 -4.76 22.88 -2.01
N VAL A 125 -3.55 23.37 -1.74
CA VAL A 125 -2.37 23.14 -2.58
C VAL A 125 -1.27 22.39 -1.86
N GLY A 126 -1.26 22.37 -0.51
CA GLY A 126 -0.22 21.68 0.21
C GLY A 126 -0.53 21.48 1.68
N VAL A 127 0.27 20.61 2.30
CA VAL A 127 0.23 20.32 3.73
C VAL A 127 1.61 20.50 4.33
N ASP A 128 1.70 21.31 5.38
CA ASP A 128 2.91 21.44 6.20
C ASP A 128 2.94 20.29 7.21
N VAL A 129 3.95 19.44 7.14
CA VAL A 129 4.14 18.30 8.04
C VAL A 129 5.24 18.54 9.08
N SER A 130 5.77 19.75 9.19
CA SER A 130 6.79 20.09 10.17
C SER A 130 6.24 20.10 11.61
N LEU A 131 6.94 19.48 12.55
CA LEU A 131 6.54 19.37 13.97
C LEU A 131 6.34 20.73 14.67
N ARG A 132 6.83 21.82 14.12
CA ARG A 132 6.83 23.18 14.71
C ARG A 132 6.10 24.23 13.88
N GLY A 133 5.39 23.86 12.83
CA GLY A 133 4.75 24.78 11.89
C GLY A 133 3.86 25.86 12.55
N PRO A 134 2.87 25.50 13.36
CA PRO A 134 1.95 26.48 13.97
C PRO A 134 2.61 27.38 15.01
N LEU A 135 3.59 26.89 15.76
CA LEU A 135 4.28 27.66 16.82
C LEU A 135 5.19 28.75 16.22
N ARG A 136 5.87 28.44 15.12
CA ARG A 136 6.77 29.35 14.41
C ARG A 136 6.07 30.58 13.81
N ARG A 137 4.84 30.40 13.36
CA ARG A 137 4.06 31.49 12.73
C ARG A 137 3.53 32.50 13.74
N ARG A 138 3.45 32.13 15.02
CA ARG A 138 3.04 33.02 16.13
C ARG A 138 4.21 33.74 16.78
N LEU A 139 5.46 33.37 16.49
CA LEU A 139 6.65 34.04 17.01
C LEU A 139 7.07 35.21 16.11
N PRO A 140 7.49 36.35 16.68
CA PRO A 140 8.03 37.49 15.91
C PRO A 140 9.19 37.02 15.02
N ARG A 141 9.27 37.57 13.81
CA ARG A 141 10.31 37.26 12.81
C ARG A 141 11.76 37.34 13.31
N GLN A 142 12.01 38.07 14.38
CA GLN A 142 13.34 38.25 14.99
C GLN A 142 13.83 37.04 15.81
N LEU A 143 12.96 36.12 16.22
CA LEU A 143 13.30 34.92 16.99
C LEU A 143 13.27 33.63 16.16
N GLY A 144 12.85 33.71 14.90
CA GLY A 144 12.85 32.60 13.95
C GLY A 144 14.21 32.49 13.29
N GLY A 145 15.12 31.69 13.88
CA GLY A 145 16.42 31.36 13.30
C GLY A 145 16.29 30.79 11.88
N ARG A 146 17.30 31.06 11.05
CA ARG A 146 17.42 30.67 9.64
C ARG A 146 17.09 29.20 9.43
N SER A 147 16.19 28.97 8.50
CA SER A 147 16.07 27.79 7.65
C SER A 147 16.16 26.39 8.32
N ALA A 148 15.07 25.96 8.94
CA ALA A 148 14.69 24.57 8.76
C ALA A 148 13.77 24.53 7.53
N ALA A 149 14.11 23.73 6.54
CA ALA A 149 13.31 23.56 5.34
C ALA A 149 11.84 23.31 5.72
N ARG A 150 10.94 24.08 5.13
CA ARG A 150 9.49 23.79 5.23
C ARG A 150 9.31 22.43 4.58
N THR A 151 8.91 21.44 5.33
CA THR A 151 8.50 20.16 4.76
C THR A 151 7.05 20.34 4.31
N LEU A 152 6.88 21.08 3.23
CA LEU A 152 5.61 21.24 2.57
C LEU A 152 5.43 20.10 1.58
N LEU A 153 4.42 19.28 1.79
CA LEU A 153 4.00 18.27 0.83
C LEU A 153 2.97 18.86 -0.11
N ASP A 154 3.13 18.62 -1.39
CA ASP A 154 2.12 18.95 -2.39
C ASP A 154 0.86 18.12 -2.11
N TRP A 155 -0.34 18.73 -2.19
CA TRP A 155 -1.60 18.02 -1.94
C TRP A 155 -1.82 16.88 -2.91
N GLU A 156 -1.30 16.98 -4.14
CA GLU A 156 -1.38 15.90 -5.12
C GLU A 156 -0.63 14.63 -4.67
N SER A 157 0.39 14.76 -3.83
CA SER A 157 1.14 13.63 -3.26
C SER A 157 0.59 13.13 -1.93
N VAL A 158 -0.55 13.63 -1.46
CA VAL A 158 -1.10 13.35 -0.14
C VAL A 158 -2.45 12.64 -0.24
N GLU A 159 -2.67 11.63 0.60
CA GLU A 159 -3.97 10.98 0.85
C GLU A 159 -4.33 11.13 2.34
N PRO A 160 -5.34 11.93 2.68
CA PRO A 160 -5.79 12.05 4.08
C PRO A 160 -6.67 10.86 4.48
N PHE A 161 -6.52 10.37 5.70
CA PHE A 161 -7.46 9.43 6.29
C PHE A 161 -8.79 10.12 6.58
N VAL A 162 -9.87 9.61 6.00
CA VAL A 162 -11.21 10.21 6.13
C VAL A 162 -12.29 9.19 6.54
N GLY A 163 -11.90 7.95 6.85
CA GLY A 163 -12.81 6.90 7.30
C GLY A 163 -13.60 7.29 8.56
N HIS A 164 -12.99 8.10 9.42
CA HIS A 164 -13.63 8.65 10.62
C HIS A 164 -14.67 9.74 10.33
N VAL A 165 -14.75 10.25 9.07
CA VAL A 165 -15.67 11.32 8.70
C VAL A 165 -17.05 10.75 8.37
N PRO A 166 -18.11 11.07 9.14
CA PRO A 166 -19.43 10.45 8.99
C PRO A 166 -20.10 10.63 7.61
N SER A 167 -19.70 11.66 6.87
CA SER A 167 -20.19 11.95 5.52
C SER A 167 -19.41 11.25 4.42
N SER A 168 -18.25 10.69 4.73
CA SER A 168 -17.36 10.03 3.78
C SER A 168 -17.73 8.55 3.55
N ARG A 169 -18.99 8.24 3.31
CA ARG A 169 -19.33 7.07 2.47
C ARG A 169 -18.85 7.29 1.02
N LEU A 170 -17.89 8.16 0.85
CA LEU A 170 -17.01 8.20 -0.29
C LEU A 170 -16.19 6.91 -0.22
N ARG A 171 -16.41 6.04 -1.17
CA ARG A 171 -15.34 5.22 -1.68
C ARG A 171 -14.29 6.21 -2.20
N MET A 172 -13.46 6.76 -1.31
CA MET A 172 -12.21 7.34 -1.75
C MET A 172 -11.48 6.18 -2.41
N ARG A 173 -11.44 6.24 -3.73
CA ARG A 173 -10.46 5.46 -4.45
C ARG A 173 -9.15 6.07 -4.01
N PHE A 174 -8.42 5.38 -3.15
CA PHE A 174 -7.00 5.67 -2.91
C PHE A 174 -6.24 5.33 -4.19
N GLY A 175 -6.63 6.01 -5.28
CA GLY A 175 -6.09 5.75 -6.61
C GLY A 175 -4.60 6.03 -6.71
N LYS A 176 -4.04 6.69 -5.70
CA LYS A 176 -2.62 6.95 -5.59
C LYS A 176 -1.87 5.82 -4.88
N LEU A 177 -2.51 5.06 -3.99
CA LEU A 177 -1.89 3.90 -3.35
C LEU A 177 -1.55 2.79 -4.36
N SER A 178 -2.36 2.61 -5.40
CA SER A 178 -2.08 1.64 -6.46
C SER A 178 -0.84 1.97 -7.31
N GLN A 179 -0.19 3.12 -7.07
CA GLN A 179 1.08 3.49 -7.70
C GLN A 179 2.29 3.06 -6.86
N LEU A 180 2.06 2.65 -5.60
CA LEU A 180 3.10 2.16 -4.71
C LEU A 180 3.31 0.65 -4.93
N HIS A 181 4.53 0.20 -4.63
CA HIS A 181 4.81 -1.24 -4.56
C HIS A 181 4.04 -1.86 -3.38
N PRO A 182 3.57 -3.13 -3.46
CA PRO A 182 2.88 -3.80 -2.36
C PRO A 182 3.61 -3.70 -1.02
N ALA A 183 4.93 -3.95 -0.98
CA ALA A 183 5.76 -3.81 0.20
C ALA A 183 5.70 -2.40 0.84
N GLN A 184 5.62 -1.33 0.02
CA GLN A 184 5.49 0.03 0.53
C GLN A 184 4.10 0.29 1.15
N ILE A 185 3.08 -0.37 0.63
CA ILE A 185 1.72 -0.30 1.19
C ILE A 185 1.67 -1.07 2.51
N ALA A 186 2.32 -2.24 2.58
CA ALA A 186 2.47 -3.02 3.80
C ALA A 186 3.18 -2.21 4.90
N ASP A 187 4.32 -1.58 4.61
CA ASP A 187 5.01 -0.65 5.52
C ASP A 187 4.09 0.45 6.06
N LEU A 188 3.19 0.99 5.21
CA LEU A 188 2.22 2.01 5.63
C LEU A 188 1.16 1.44 6.59
N VAL A 189 0.70 0.22 6.35
CA VAL A 189 -0.27 -0.48 7.19
C VAL A 189 0.34 -0.77 8.56
N GLU A 190 1.55 -1.32 8.61
CA GLU A 190 2.26 -1.63 9.85
C GLU A 190 2.61 -0.39 10.68
N ALA A 191 2.94 0.73 10.03
CA ALA A 191 3.19 2.00 10.71
C ALA A 191 1.91 2.71 11.16
N ALA A 192 0.74 2.29 10.69
CA ALA A 192 -0.55 2.90 10.99
C ALA A 192 -1.11 2.45 12.36
N THR A 193 -2.17 3.12 12.83
CA THR A 193 -3.02 2.52 13.86
C THR A 193 -3.90 1.46 13.21
N HIS A 194 -4.44 0.55 14.00
CA HIS A 194 -5.32 -0.51 13.49
C HIS A 194 -6.45 0.05 12.59
N ASP A 195 -7.18 1.07 13.03
CA ASP A 195 -8.28 1.69 12.25
C ASP A 195 -7.79 2.31 10.93
N GLU A 196 -6.59 2.94 10.93
CA GLU A 196 -5.97 3.50 9.73
C GLU A 196 -5.48 2.38 8.79
N GLY A 197 -4.90 1.30 9.31
CA GLY A 197 -4.49 0.12 8.56
C GLY A 197 -5.69 -0.55 7.86
N GLU A 198 -6.78 -0.74 8.59
CA GLU A 198 -8.05 -1.22 8.04
C GLU A 198 -8.59 -0.31 6.91
N GLU A 199 -8.39 1.01 7.01
CA GLU A 199 -8.78 1.94 5.97
C GLU A 199 -7.93 1.75 4.71
N ILE A 200 -6.60 1.55 4.86
CA ILE A 200 -5.68 1.27 3.75
C ILE A 200 -6.05 -0.07 3.08
N ILE A 201 -6.15 -1.15 3.84
CA ILE A 201 -6.49 -2.49 3.34
C ILE A 201 -7.84 -2.49 2.61
N ARG A 202 -8.84 -1.83 3.16
CA ARG A 202 -10.15 -1.70 2.51
C ARG A 202 -10.09 -0.91 1.20
N ALA A 203 -9.16 0.02 1.10
CA ALA A 203 -8.96 0.83 -0.10
C ALA A 203 -8.32 0.03 -1.22
N VAL A 204 -7.28 -0.77 -0.92
CA VAL A 204 -6.63 -1.65 -1.89
C VAL A 204 -7.51 -2.86 -2.23
N GLY A 205 -8.39 -3.30 -1.34
CA GLY A 205 -9.32 -4.42 -1.55
C GLY A 205 -10.34 -4.25 -2.69
N ALA A 206 -10.34 -3.08 -3.36
CA ALA A 206 -11.05 -2.88 -4.64
C ALA A 206 -10.35 -3.61 -5.79
N ASP A 207 -9.04 -3.81 -5.72
CA ASP A 207 -8.21 -4.65 -6.57
C ASP A 207 -7.78 -5.88 -5.76
N ARG A 208 -8.26 -7.05 -6.15
CA ARG A 208 -8.07 -8.28 -5.41
C ARG A 208 -6.65 -8.85 -5.52
N GLU A 209 -5.97 -8.56 -6.60
CA GLU A 209 -4.57 -8.96 -6.78
C GLU A 209 -3.68 -8.08 -5.92
N LEU A 210 -3.80 -6.77 -6.02
CA LEU A 210 -3.06 -5.84 -5.15
C LEU A 210 -3.34 -6.08 -3.66
N GLU A 211 -4.58 -6.46 -3.27
CA GLU A 211 -4.90 -6.80 -1.88
C GLU A 211 -4.11 -8.03 -1.41
N ALA A 212 -4.00 -9.07 -2.25
CA ALA A 212 -3.26 -10.28 -1.94
C ALA A 212 -1.75 -9.98 -1.85
N ASP A 213 -1.20 -9.29 -2.85
CA ASP A 213 0.22 -8.90 -2.86
C ASP A 213 0.60 -8.07 -1.63
N VAL A 214 -0.28 -7.15 -1.19
CA VAL A 214 -0.06 -6.38 0.05
C VAL A 214 -0.12 -7.27 1.28
N PHE A 215 -1.01 -8.27 1.29
CA PHE A 215 -1.11 -9.23 2.40
C PHE A 215 0.14 -10.11 2.51
N GLU A 216 0.73 -10.54 1.39
CA GLU A 216 1.97 -11.30 1.37
C GLU A 216 3.14 -10.54 1.99
N GLU A 217 3.20 -9.23 1.76
CA GLU A 217 4.26 -8.36 2.26
C GLU A 217 4.07 -7.88 3.72
N LEU A 218 2.89 -8.08 4.32
CA LEU A 218 2.66 -7.76 5.73
C LEU A 218 3.38 -8.74 6.65
N ASP A 219 3.85 -8.25 7.81
CA ASP A 219 4.30 -9.17 8.85
C ASP A 219 3.16 -10.08 9.32
N LEU A 220 3.52 -11.27 9.80
CA LEU A 220 2.56 -12.31 10.18
C LEU A 220 1.56 -11.85 11.26
N GLU A 221 1.97 -10.97 12.18
CA GLU A 221 1.10 -10.44 13.24
C GLU A 221 -0.04 -9.63 12.63
N HIS A 222 0.26 -8.72 11.69
CA HIS A 222 -0.75 -7.93 10.99
C HIS A 222 -1.60 -8.77 10.04
N GLN A 223 -1.00 -9.74 9.32
CA GLN A 223 -1.75 -10.66 8.47
C GLN A 223 -2.85 -11.38 9.28
N VAL A 224 -2.48 -11.95 10.42
CA VAL A 224 -3.40 -12.67 11.30
C VAL A 224 -4.45 -11.72 11.88
N GLU A 225 -4.05 -10.53 12.37
CA GLU A 225 -4.95 -9.54 12.94
C GLU A 225 -6.06 -9.15 11.95
N PHE A 226 -5.69 -8.83 10.71
CA PHE A 226 -6.65 -8.41 9.68
C PHE A 226 -7.54 -9.57 9.20
N LEU A 227 -7.05 -10.81 9.19
CA LEU A 227 -7.87 -11.98 8.83
C LEU A 227 -8.83 -12.41 9.93
N HIS A 228 -8.48 -12.21 11.21
CA HIS A 228 -9.38 -12.53 12.33
C HIS A 228 -10.71 -11.76 12.26
N GLN A 229 -10.71 -10.56 11.75
CA GLN A 229 -11.89 -9.71 11.62
C GLN A 229 -12.73 -10.01 10.38
N ARG A 230 -12.23 -10.86 9.47
CA ARG A 230 -12.90 -11.24 8.23
C ARG A 230 -13.71 -12.52 8.39
N SER A 231 -14.80 -12.60 7.64
CA SER A 231 -15.51 -13.86 7.46
C SER A 231 -14.64 -14.90 6.73
N ASP A 232 -14.94 -16.19 6.88
CA ASP A 232 -14.21 -17.26 6.20
C ASP A 232 -14.22 -17.09 4.68
N ALA A 233 -15.31 -16.55 4.12
CA ALA A 233 -15.39 -16.27 2.68
C ALA A 233 -14.48 -15.10 2.24
N GLU A 234 -14.34 -14.06 3.06
CA GLU A 234 -13.43 -12.94 2.79
C GLU A 234 -11.98 -13.37 2.96
N ALA A 235 -11.66 -14.14 4.01
CA ALA A 235 -10.33 -14.73 4.19
C ALA A 235 -9.95 -15.63 2.99
N ALA A 236 -10.84 -16.54 2.59
CA ALA A 236 -10.62 -17.39 1.44
C ALA A 236 -10.43 -16.62 0.12
N ASN A 237 -11.06 -15.45 -0.05
CA ASN A 237 -10.86 -14.61 -1.24
C ASN A 237 -9.44 -14.01 -1.31
N VAL A 238 -8.85 -13.64 -0.18
CA VAL A 238 -7.45 -13.18 -0.10
C VAL A 238 -6.52 -14.36 -0.39
N LEU A 239 -6.60 -15.43 0.40
CA LEU A 239 -5.76 -16.62 0.26
C LEU A 239 -5.85 -17.27 -1.14
N ALA A 240 -6.95 -17.11 -1.87
CA ALA A 240 -7.12 -17.65 -3.22
C ALA A 240 -6.23 -16.94 -4.27
N LYS A 241 -5.71 -15.76 -3.95
CA LYS A 241 -4.86 -14.94 -4.82
C LYS A 241 -3.41 -14.91 -4.40
N MET A 242 -3.12 -15.24 -3.15
CA MET A 242 -1.77 -15.37 -2.61
C MET A 242 -1.04 -16.58 -3.18
N GLY A 243 0.28 -16.57 -3.08
CA GLY A 243 1.13 -17.75 -3.26
C GLY A 243 0.62 -18.93 -2.44
N ALA A 244 0.85 -20.14 -2.90
CA ALA A 244 0.31 -21.32 -2.20
C ALA A 244 1.04 -21.58 -0.87
N ASP A 245 2.31 -21.24 -0.78
CA ASP A 245 3.18 -21.26 0.38
C ASP A 245 2.71 -20.22 1.43
N ASP A 246 2.61 -18.95 1.08
CA ASP A 246 2.11 -17.89 1.97
C ASP A 246 0.68 -18.19 2.46
N ALA A 247 -0.18 -18.65 1.54
CA ALA A 247 -1.53 -19.07 1.90
C ALA A 247 -1.56 -20.27 2.87
N ALA A 248 -0.58 -21.19 2.80
CA ALA A 248 -0.48 -22.31 3.72
C ALA A 248 -0.01 -21.85 5.10
N ASP A 249 1.00 -21.00 5.16
CA ASP A 249 1.54 -20.46 6.39
C ASP A 249 0.49 -19.63 7.13
N LEU A 250 -0.18 -18.73 6.44
CA LEU A 250 -1.22 -17.91 7.02
C LEU A 250 -2.46 -18.72 7.45
N LEU A 251 -2.81 -19.77 6.70
CA LEU A 251 -3.89 -20.68 7.11
C LEU A 251 -3.51 -21.48 8.36
N ALA A 252 -2.22 -21.83 8.54
CA ALA A 252 -1.74 -22.52 9.73
C ALA A 252 -1.82 -21.65 11.01
N GLU A 253 -1.78 -20.33 10.87
CA GLU A 253 -1.92 -19.37 11.98
C GLU A 253 -3.38 -19.08 12.36
N LEU A 254 -4.34 -19.37 11.47
CA LEU A 254 -5.76 -19.23 11.81
C LEU A 254 -6.19 -20.20 12.92
N GLU A 255 -7.24 -19.86 13.64
CA GLU A 255 -7.88 -20.72 14.61
C GLU A 255 -8.25 -22.08 13.99
N GLN A 256 -8.00 -23.18 14.70
CA GLN A 256 -8.14 -24.53 14.16
C GLN A 256 -9.54 -24.80 13.59
N GLU A 257 -10.58 -24.22 14.18
CA GLU A 257 -11.96 -24.35 13.73
C GLU A 257 -12.23 -23.65 12.40
N ARG A 258 -11.42 -22.66 12.02
CA ARG A 258 -11.56 -21.89 10.78
C ARG A 258 -10.75 -22.48 9.61
N ARG A 259 -9.69 -23.23 9.87
CA ARG A 259 -8.75 -23.73 8.84
C ARG A 259 -9.45 -24.51 7.74
N GLU A 260 -10.20 -25.56 8.09
CA GLU A 260 -10.88 -26.41 7.09
C GLU A 260 -12.07 -25.69 6.40
N PRO A 261 -12.92 -24.88 7.09
CA PRO A 261 -13.87 -24.01 6.43
C PRO A 261 -13.25 -23.10 5.38
N VAL A 262 -12.21 -22.34 5.72
CA VAL A 262 -11.52 -21.43 4.79
C VAL A 262 -10.89 -22.20 3.63
N LEU A 263 -10.12 -23.27 3.93
CA LEU A 263 -9.50 -24.12 2.92
C LEU A 263 -10.53 -24.69 1.92
N SER A 264 -11.72 -25.06 2.39
CA SER A 264 -12.77 -25.62 1.54
C SER A 264 -13.36 -24.61 0.54
N LEU A 265 -13.26 -23.32 0.85
CA LEU A 265 -13.72 -22.21 0.00
C LEU A 265 -12.71 -21.81 -1.09
N LEU A 266 -11.44 -22.25 -0.98
CA LEU A 266 -10.43 -21.98 -2.00
C LEU A 266 -10.76 -22.66 -3.34
N PRO A 267 -10.29 -22.13 -4.48
CA PRO A 267 -10.32 -22.82 -5.77
C PRO A 267 -9.65 -24.20 -5.66
N LYS A 268 -10.19 -25.21 -6.35
CA LYS A 268 -9.74 -26.61 -6.22
C LYS A 268 -8.24 -26.84 -6.50
N THR A 269 -7.66 -26.03 -7.37
CA THR A 269 -6.21 -26.05 -7.65
C THR A 269 -5.42 -25.56 -6.44
N GLN A 270 -5.76 -24.38 -5.93
CA GLN A 270 -5.13 -23.76 -4.77
C GLN A 270 -5.33 -24.64 -3.52
N GLN A 271 -6.55 -25.11 -3.28
CA GLN A 271 -6.84 -26.02 -2.16
C GLN A 271 -5.91 -27.25 -2.12
N ARG A 272 -5.62 -27.86 -3.29
CA ARG A 272 -4.72 -29.01 -3.36
C ARG A 272 -3.28 -28.65 -3.02
N LYS A 273 -2.77 -27.53 -3.55
CA LYS A 273 -1.42 -27.04 -3.28
C LYS A 273 -1.24 -26.74 -1.79
N VAL A 274 -2.09 -25.88 -1.24
CA VAL A 274 -2.07 -25.52 0.18
C VAL A 274 -2.18 -26.76 1.08
N ARG A 275 -3.08 -27.70 0.77
CA ARG A 275 -3.22 -28.95 1.54
C ARG A 275 -1.96 -29.82 1.48
N THR A 276 -1.23 -29.81 0.36
CA THR A 276 0.04 -30.54 0.22
C THR A 276 1.12 -29.88 1.10
N LEU A 277 1.22 -28.54 1.06
CA LEU A 277 2.21 -27.78 1.85
C LEU A 277 1.98 -27.91 3.35
N LEU A 278 0.73 -27.87 3.80
CA LEU A 278 0.36 -28.12 5.21
C LEU A 278 0.76 -29.51 5.73
N GLY A 279 1.13 -30.43 4.84
CA GLY A 279 1.65 -31.76 5.21
C GLY A 279 3.14 -31.76 5.56
N PHE A 280 3.87 -30.68 5.28
CA PHE A 280 5.30 -30.54 5.58
C PHE A 280 5.51 -29.71 6.86
N ASN A 281 6.72 -29.80 7.40
CA ASN A 281 7.12 -28.93 8.50
C ASN A 281 7.45 -27.53 7.93
N PRO A 282 6.85 -26.45 8.43
CA PRO A 282 7.08 -25.08 7.94
C PRO A 282 8.55 -24.64 7.91
N SER A 283 9.40 -25.20 8.81
CA SER A 283 10.82 -24.85 8.91
C SER A 283 11.73 -25.68 7.99
N THR A 284 11.18 -26.47 7.07
CA THR A 284 11.95 -27.30 6.13
C THR A 284 11.71 -26.90 4.69
N ALA A 285 12.56 -27.39 3.79
CA ALA A 285 12.43 -27.13 2.34
C ALA A 285 11.02 -27.43 1.80
N GLY A 286 10.34 -28.47 2.33
CA GLY A 286 8.99 -28.82 1.95
C GLY A 286 7.93 -27.82 2.40
N GLY A 287 8.15 -27.13 3.54
CA GLY A 287 7.28 -26.05 4.00
C GLY A 287 7.57 -24.73 3.26
N LEU A 288 8.83 -24.48 2.95
CA LEU A 288 9.29 -23.23 2.31
C LEU A 288 9.11 -23.23 0.78
N MET A 289 8.79 -24.36 0.15
CA MET A 289 8.72 -24.45 -1.30
C MET A 289 7.41 -23.91 -1.87
N ASN A 290 7.51 -23.19 -2.97
CA ASN A 290 6.37 -22.86 -3.80
C ASN A 290 6.12 -23.98 -4.83
N PRO A 291 4.90 -24.55 -4.93
CA PRO A 291 4.57 -25.58 -5.89
C PRO A 291 4.30 -25.03 -7.31
N ASP A 292 4.39 -23.72 -7.49
CA ASP A 292 4.20 -23.00 -8.75
C ASP A 292 5.56 -22.82 -9.47
N PHE A 293 5.89 -23.73 -10.35
CA PHE A 293 7.15 -23.72 -11.11
C PHE A 293 6.95 -24.24 -12.52
N LEU A 294 7.88 -23.93 -13.42
CA LEU A 294 7.89 -24.43 -14.78
C LEU A 294 8.92 -25.54 -14.96
N CYS A 295 8.45 -26.76 -15.22
CA CYS A 295 9.28 -27.92 -15.51
C CYS A 295 8.91 -28.52 -16.87
N LEU A 296 9.84 -28.49 -17.83
CA LEU A 296 9.62 -28.88 -19.23
C LEU A 296 10.42 -30.12 -19.60
N SER A 297 9.99 -30.83 -20.67
CA SER A 297 10.76 -31.98 -21.18
C SER A 297 12.11 -31.52 -21.74
N GLU A 298 13.22 -32.12 -21.34
CA GLU A 298 14.56 -31.87 -21.88
C GLU A 298 14.68 -32.01 -23.40
N ARG A 299 13.77 -32.79 -24.02
CA ARG A 299 13.71 -32.99 -25.47
C ARG A 299 13.01 -31.86 -26.22
N MET A 300 12.40 -30.93 -25.51
CA MET A 300 11.67 -29.81 -26.12
C MET A 300 12.64 -28.88 -26.81
N ALA A 301 12.25 -28.30 -27.97
CA ALA A 301 13.00 -27.26 -28.64
C ALA A 301 12.83 -25.92 -27.89
N VAL A 302 13.88 -25.09 -27.87
CA VAL A 302 13.91 -23.78 -27.23
C VAL A 302 12.73 -22.90 -27.63
N LYS A 303 12.42 -22.82 -28.93
CA LYS A 303 11.29 -22.07 -29.46
C LYS A 303 9.97 -22.44 -28.77
N ARG A 304 9.73 -23.74 -28.57
CA ARG A 304 8.51 -24.21 -27.94
C ARG A 304 8.53 -23.96 -26.41
N ALA A 305 9.69 -24.08 -25.79
CA ALA A 305 9.84 -23.73 -24.37
C ALA A 305 9.52 -22.25 -24.10
N LEU A 306 9.96 -21.35 -24.99
CA LEU A 306 9.59 -19.93 -24.92
C LEU A 306 8.09 -19.67 -25.11
N GLU A 307 7.41 -20.51 -25.92
CA GLU A 307 5.96 -20.45 -26.05
C GLU A 307 5.25 -20.90 -24.76
N GLU A 308 5.76 -21.93 -24.10
CA GLU A 308 5.22 -22.39 -22.81
C GLU A 308 5.45 -21.35 -21.69
N VAL A 309 6.63 -20.71 -21.63
CA VAL A 309 6.90 -19.59 -20.74
C VAL A 309 5.88 -18.45 -20.94
N LYS A 310 5.62 -18.05 -22.20
CA LYS A 310 4.65 -16.98 -22.53
C LYS A 310 3.20 -17.35 -22.20
N ARG A 311 2.87 -18.64 -22.16
CA ARG A 311 1.53 -19.15 -21.82
C ARG A 311 1.36 -19.46 -20.34
N SER A 312 2.46 -19.48 -19.64
CA SER A 312 2.43 -19.71 -18.19
C SER A 312 1.59 -18.64 -17.50
N ALA A 313 0.87 -19.03 -16.49
CA ALA A 313 0.15 -18.15 -15.58
C ALA A 313 0.98 -17.81 -14.33
N LEU A 314 2.27 -18.19 -14.31
CA LEU A 314 3.19 -17.88 -13.24
C LEU A 314 3.60 -16.41 -13.31
N GLU A 315 3.79 -15.81 -12.16
CA GLU A 315 4.29 -14.45 -12.06
C GLU A 315 5.73 -14.32 -12.57
N PRO A 316 6.16 -13.15 -13.05
CA PRO A 316 7.53 -12.96 -13.56
C PRO A 316 8.63 -13.34 -12.58
N GLU A 317 8.40 -13.13 -11.29
CA GLU A 317 9.29 -13.45 -10.18
C GLU A 317 9.52 -14.95 -10.06
N GLN A 318 8.48 -15.75 -10.26
CA GLN A 318 8.51 -17.23 -10.24
C GLN A 318 9.17 -17.82 -11.51
N LEU A 319 9.22 -17.05 -12.60
CA LEU A 319 9.77 -17.46 -13.90
C LEU A 319 11.27 -17.16 -14.07
N THR A 320 12.05 -17.08 -13.00
CA THR A 320 13.50 -16.84 -13.09
C THR A 320 14.27 -18.02 -13.66
N VAL A 321 13.83 -19.25 -13.37
CA VAL A 321 14.46 -20.51 -13.79
C VAL A 321 13.42 -21.45 -14.37
N VAL A 322 13.77 -22.12 -15.46
CA VAL A 322 13.02 -23.26 -16.03
C VAL A 322 13.76 -24.53 -15.68
N PHE A 323 13.07 -25.49 -15.08
CA PHE A 323 13.59 -26.81 -14.83
C PHE A 323 13.28 -27.75 -15.97
N THR A 324 14.07 -28.80 -16.14
CA THR A 324 13.81 -29.84 -17.14
C THR A 324 13.77 -31.21 -16.51
N HIS A 325 12.98 -32.05 -17.13
CA HIS A 325 12.85 -33.45 -16.74
C HIS A 325 13.12 -34.40 -17.92
N ASP A 326 13.57 -35.58 -17.61
CA ASP A 326 13.72 -36.69 -18.57
C ASP A 326 12.37 -37.36 -18.93
N SER A 327 12.44 -38.51 -19.62
CA SER A 327 11.25 -39.27 -20.01
C SER A 327 10.52 -39.91 -18.82
N LYS A 328 11.16 -40.07 -17.67
CA LYS A 328 10.60 -40.59 -16.42
C LYS A 328 10.12 -39.48 -15.47
N LYS A 329 10.17 -38.24 -15.89
CA LYS A 329 9.86 -37.03 -15.09
C LYS A 329 10.93 -36.70 -14.03
N ILE A 330 12.07 -37.38 -14.01
CA ILE A 330 13.20 -37.11 -13.13
C ILE A 330 13.83 -35.75 -13.51
N LEU A 331 14.20 -34.97 -12.55
CA LEU A 331 14.91 -33.70 -12.75
C LEU A 331 16.21 -33.92 -13.53
N SER A 332 16.35 -33.32 -14.70
CA SER A 332 17.50 -33.49 -15.60
C SER A 332 18.33 -32.26 -15.79
N GLY A 333 17.77 -31.06 -15.55
CA GLY A 333 18.50 -29.80 -15.73
C GLY A 333 17.75 -28.59 -15.18
N ALA A 334 18.49 -27.47 -15.10
CA ALA A 334 17.96 -26.15 -14.79
C ALA A 334 18.53 -25.12 -15.77
N LEU A 335 17.77 -24.10 -16.09
CA LEU A 335 18.14 -23.07 -17.07
C LEU A 335 17.52 -21.73 -16.67
N ALA A 336 18.35 -20.71 -16.48
CA ALA A 336 17.83 -19.36 -16.31
C ALA A 336 17.07 -18.88 -17.56
N ILE A 337 15.98 -18.17 -17.36
CA ILE A 337 15.17 -17.60 -18.48
C ILE A 337 16.02 -16.79 -19.44
N ALA A 338 16.97 -16.00 -18.93
CA ALA A 338 17.88 -15.22 -19.76
C ALA A 338 18.69 -16.08 -20.73
N ALA A 339 19.17 -17.25 -20.27
CA ALA A 339 19.89 -18.19 -21.14
C ALA A 339 18.97 -18.85 -22.19
N LEU A 340 17.72 -19.16 -21.80
CA LEU A 340 16.70 -19.66 -22.72
C LEU A 340 16.41 -18.66 -23.85
N VAL A 341 16.29 -17.38 -23.53
CA VAL A 341 16.04 -16.31 -24.52
C VAL A 341 17.21 -16.13 -25.49
N CYS A 342 18.46 -16.33 -25.03
CA CYS A 342 19.68 -16.18 -25.84
C CYS A 342 20.04 -17.42 -26.64
N ALA A 343 19.38 -18.57 -26.43
CA ALA A 343 19.70 -19.83 -27.07
C ALA A 343 19.17 -19.92 -28.52
N ASP A 344 19.77 -20.84 -29.30
CA ASP A 344 19.27 -21.15 -30.65
C ASP A 344 17.84 -21.72 -30.55
N PRO A 345 16.85 -21.11 -31.22
CA PRO A 345 15.45 -21.58 -31.19
C PRO A 345 15.24 -23.03 -31.58
N GLU A 346 16.09 -23.61 -32.41
CA GLU A 346 16.01 -24.99 -32.89
C GLU A 346 16.79 -25.99 -32.02
N ALA A 347 17.61 -25.49 -31.09
CA ALA A 347 18.32 -26.35 -30.12
C ALA A 347 17.32 -27.02 -29.17
N ARG A 348 17.70 -28.18 -28.61
CA ARG A 348 16.93 -28.83 -27.54
C ARG A 348 17.34 -28.30 -26.18
N LEU A 349 16.42 -28.29 -25.22
CA LEU A 349 16.73 -27.92 -23.85
C LEU A 349 17.87 -28.78 -23.27
N ALA A 350 17.92 -30.05 -23.57
CA ALA A 350 19.01 -30.99 -23.16
C ALA A 350 20.42 -30.51 -23.57
N ASP A 351 20.55 -29.70 -24.63
CA ASP A 351 21.83 -29.24 -25.16
C ASP A 351 22.32 -27.96 -24.47
N ILE A 352 21.43 -27.23 -23.78
CA ILE A 352 21.70 -25.88 -23.20
C ILE A 352 21.52 -25.81 -21.70
N VAL A 353 20.87 -26.79 -21.05
CA VAL A 353 20.64 -26.80 -19.59
C VAL A 353 21.90 -27.13 -18.81
N GLN A 354 21.99 -26.57 -17.61
CA GLN A 354 22.93 -27.07 -16.61
C GLN A 354 22.46 -28.46 -16.16
N ARG A 355 23.24 -29.47 -16.46
CA ARG A 355 22.92 -30.87 -16.08
C ARG A 355 23.25 -31.11 -14.62
N ARG A 356 22.46 -31.94 -13.95
CA ARG A 356 22.54 -32.27 -12.53
C ARG A 356 22.47 -30.98 -11.69
N PRO A 357 21.36 -30.24 -11.76
CA PRO A 357 21.17 -29.10 -10.90
C PRO A 357 21.20 -29.52 -9.44
N VAL A 358 21.66 -28.64 -8.57
CA VAL A 358 21.51 -28.82 -7.13
C VAL A 358 20.04 -28.90 -6.80
N SER A 359 19.64 -29.84 -5.96
CA SER A 359 18.26 -30.04 -5.50
C SER A 359 18.28 -30.48 -4.04
N LEU A 360 17.19 -30.26 -3.32
CA LEU A 360 17.01 -30.66 -1.93
C LEU A 360 15.80 -31.60 -1.78
N HIS A 361 15.83 -32.42 -0.72
CA HIS A 361 14.66 -33.15 -0.26
C HIS A 361 13.79 -32.26 0.66
N PRO A 362 12.49 -32.57 0.83
CA PRO A 362 11.57 -31.73 1.61
C PRO A 362 11.92 -31.60 3.09
N ASP A 363 12.73 -32.48 3.64
CA ASP A 363 13.16 -32.49 5.04
C ASP A 363 14.44 -31.67 5.32
N ALA A 364 15.09 -31.11 4.27
CA ALA A 364 16.24 -30.24 4.43
C ALA A 364 15.89 -28.99 5.25
N ASP A 365 16.77 -28.60 6.17
CA ASP A 365 16.54 -27.45 7.04
C ASP A 365 16.90 -26.10 6.37
N LEU A 366 16.40 -25.01 6.91
CA LEU A 366 16.66 -23.64 6.40
C LEU A 366 18.18 -23.31 6.27
N PRO A 367 19.07 -23.65 7.22
CA PRO A 367 20.51 -23.48 7.03
C PRO A 367 21.09 -24.22 5.82
N GLU A 368 20.59 -25.42 5.53
CA GLU A 368 21.01 -26.19 4.36
C GLU A 368 20.48 -25.54 3.06
N VAL A 369 19.22 -25.11 3.02
CA VAL A 369 18.64 -24.36 1.91
C VAL A 369 19.46 -23.09 1.62
N ALA A 370 19.74 -22.29 2.65
CA ALA A 370 20.50 -21.04 2.51
C ALA A 370 21.94 -21.28 2.03
N ARG A 371 22.58 -22.36 2.49
CA ARG A 371 23.93 -22.74 2.06
C ARG A 371 23.95 -23.11 0.59
N GLU A 372 23.04 -23.97 0.13
CA GLU A 372 23.02 -24.40 -1.27
C GLU A 372 22.71 -23.22 -2.23
N LEU A 373 21.78 -22.34 -1.88
CA LEU A 373 21.53 -21.12 -2.65
C LEU A 373 22.78 -20.24 -2.76
N THR A 374 23.51 -20.07 -1.64
CA THR A 374 24.70 -19.21 -1.58
C THR A 374 25.92 -19.82 -2.27
N ASP A 375 26.23 -21.10 -1.98
CA ASP A 375 27.43 -21.78 -2.48
C ASP A 375 27.40 -21.93 -4.00
N PHE A 376 26.21 -22.16 -4.57
CA PHE A 376 26.00 -22.33 -6.00
C PHE A 376 25.47 -21.08 -6.71
N ASN A 377 25.31 -19.94 -6.00
CA ASN A 377 24.78 -18.68 -6.54
C ASN A 377 23.48 -18.88 -7.30
N LEU A 378 22.54 -19.57 -6.66
CA LEU A 378 21.22 -19.89 -7.25
C LEU A 378 20.21 -18.81 -6.90
N THR A 379 19.30 -18.53 -7.82
CA THR A 379 18.11 -17.69 -7.61
C THR A 379 16.87 -18.51 -7.26
N ALA A 380 16.88 -19.79 -7.60
CA ALA A 380 15.82 -20.73 -7.29
C ALA A 380 16.41 -22.14 -7.12
N LEU A 381 15.91 -22.89 -6.12
CA LEU A 381 16.41 -24.20 -5.73
C LEU A 381 15.25 -25.20 -5.77
N PRO A 382 15.33 -26.25 -6.63
CA PRO A 382 14.26 -27.24 -6.75
C PRO A 382 14.26 -28.20 -5.56
N VAL A 383 13.06 -28.50 -5.07
CA VAL A 383 12.79 -29.55 -4.08
C VAL A 383 12.26 -30.79 -4.81
N VAL A 384 12.83 -31.94 -4.52
CA VAL A 384 12.51 -33.20 -5.18
C VAL A 384 12.04 -34.27 -4.19
N ASP A 385 11.16 -35.15 -4.64
CA ASP A 385 10.73 -36.32 -3.88
C ASP A 385 11.79 -37.46 -3.90
N GLU A 386 11.47 -38.61 -3.29
CA GLU A 386 12.35 -39.78 -3.26
C GLU A 386 12.62 -40.38 -4.66
N GLU A 387 11.76 -40.12 -5.62
CA GLU A 387 11.87 -40.53 -7.02
C GLU A 387 12.56 -39.46 -7.89
N GLU A 388 13.11 -38.39 -7.31
CA GLU A 388 13.77 -37.27 -8.00
C GLU A 388 12.81 -36.45 -8.90
N HIS A 389 11.51 -36.46 -8.66
CA HIS A 389 10.58 -35.55 -9.32
C HIS A 389 10.54 -34.21 -8.60
N VAL A 390 10.52 -33.10 -9.36
CA VAL A 390 10.37 -31.77 -8.77
C VAL A 390 8.95 -31.62 -8.22
N ILE A 391 8.85 -31.32 -6.94
CA ILE A 391 7.58 -31.08 -6.22
C ILE A 391 7.35 -29.64 -5.82
N GLY A 392 8.41 -28.82 -5.81
CA GLY A 392 8.36 -27.40 -5.53
C GLY A 392 9.71 -26.72 -5.80
N VAL A 393 9.75 -25.42 -5.61
CA VAL A 393 10.93 -24.59 -5.81
C VAL A 393 10.99 -23.57 -4.69
N ILE A 394 12.18 -23.32 -4.15
CA ILE A 394 12.42 -22.28 -3.13
C ILE A 394 13.15 -21.13 -3.83
N ALA A 395 12.60 -19.92 -3.78
CA ALA A 395 13.25 -18.74 -4.29
C ALA A 395 14.22 -18.15 -3.25
N VAL A 396 15.25 -17.42 -3.72
CA VAL A 396 16.28 -16.86 -2.82
C VAL A 396 15.73 -15.73 -1.96
N ASP A 397 14.77 -14.95 -2.48
CA ASP A 397 14.09 -13.86 -1.79
C ASP A 397 13.29 -14.36 -0.58
N ASP A 398 12.53 -15.46 -0.70
CA ASP A 398 11.80 -16.10 0.41
C ASP A 398 12.75 -16.47 1.56
N VAL A 399 13.92 -17.04 1.20
CA VAL A 399 14.95 -17.42 2.20
C VAL A 399 15.60 -16.18 2.82
N LEU A 400 15.87 -15.14 2.03
CA LEU A 400 16.42 -13.89 2.55
C LEU A 400 15.44 -13.25 3.56
N GLU A 401 14.15 -13.30 3.27
CA GLU A 401 13.11 -12.78 4.15
C GLU A 401 13.16 -13.41 5.55
N LEU A 402 13.32 -14.74 5.61
CA LEU A 402 13.40 -15.49 6.87
C LEU A 402 14.73 -15.28 7.63
N ILE A 403 15.81 -14.98 6.94
CA ILE A 403 17.14 -14.79 7.54
C ILE A 403 17.37 -13.35 8.02
N PHE A 404 16.73 -12.37 7.36
CA PHE A 404 16.89 -10.97 7.75
C PHE A 404 16.21 -10.70 9.10
N PRO A 405 16.92 -10.13 10.08
CA PRO A 405 16.33 -9.73 11.35
C PRO A 405 15.20 -8.70 11.11
N GLU A 406 14.07 -8.87 11.77
CA GLU A 406 12.92 -7.94 11.71
C GLU A 406 13.31 -6.47 11.99
N ASP A 407 14.27 -6.26 12.92
CA ASP A 407 14.82 -4.94 13.22
C ASP A 407 15.52 -4.27 12.01
N TRP A 408 15.98 -5.03 11.05
CA TRP A 408 16.66 -4.50 9.85
C TRP A 408 15.65 -4.03 8.82
N ARG A 409 14.55 -4.72 8.63
CA ARG A 409 13.44 -4.26 7.78
C ARG A 409 12.95 -2.90 8.25
N ARG A 410 12.67 -2.75 9.54
CA ARG A 410 12.23 -1.48 10.16
C ARG A 410 13.26 -0.36 10.09
N ARG A 411 14.57 -0.66 10.10
CA ARG A 411 15.63 0.37 10.01
C ARG A 411 15.83 0.90 8.60
N PHE A 412 15.68 0.07 7.58
CA PHE A 412 15.83 0.54 6.19
C PHE A 412 14.69 1.47 5.77
N SER A 413 13.47 1.26 6.22
CA SER A 413 12.37 2.21 6.03
C SER A 413 12.63 3.57 6.72
N ALA A 414 13.42 3.60 7.80
CA ALA A 414 13.81 4.82 8.50
C ALA A 414 14.99 5.57 7.82
N PHE A 415 15.92 4.86 7.14
CA PHE A 415 17.09 5.47 6.47
C PHE A 415 16.79 6.02 5.06
N SER A 416 15.67 5.67 4.44
CA SER A 416 15.21 6.33 3.19
C SER A 416 14.75 7.77 3.41
N ASN A 417 14.98 8.35 4.58
CA ASN A 417 14.41 9.62 5.07
C ASN A 417 15.44 10.73 5.34
N GLU A 418 16.70 10.61 4.89
CA GLU A 418 17.68 11.72 4.92
C GLU A 418 17.88 12.42 3.58
#